data_b1889cbd934a14d8186bd113bddb933b
#
_entry.id   b1889cbd934a14d8186bd113bddb933b
#
_cell.length_a   1.000
_cell.length_b   1.000
_cell.length_c   1.000
_cell.angle_alpha   90.00
_cell.angle_beta   90.00
_cell.angle_gamma   90.00
#
_symmetry.space_group_name_H-M   'P 1'
#
loop_
_entity.id
_entity.type
_entity.pdbx_description
1 polymer ?
#
loop_
_entity_poly.entity_id
_entity_poly.type
_entity_poly.pdbx_seq_one_letter_code
_entity_poly.pdbx_strand_id
1 'polypeptide(L)'
;MGIDKRRLIISAITKRIQTHWPELKISGSTIYLYYLIEGWSDILYTDTTGNQTIGLGHKLTAEDKLRLEKGLQLGREQLVCWAANDIVKSINLAETQPEYKSKVIRPVFGYLIFNLGHYGFSKFVKFRAAALKFQEMTTDVNALKMLNELADSKWATQVPRALRIISNYVLRGEVTANYLDEVDYHFKGENIHPNLREATFREPSYFNLPEHHS
;
A
#
# COMPACT_ATOMS: atom_id res chain seq x y z
N MET A 1 10.79 4.04 15.65
CA MET A 1 11.84 3.37 14.81
C MET A 1 12.60 4.45 14.07
N GLY A 2 13.95 4.52 14.19
CA GLY A 2 14.75 5.58 13.60
C GLY A 2 14.69 5.60 12.06
N ILE A 3 14.90 6.77 11.47
CA ILE A 3 14.91 6.99 10.00
C ILE A 3 15.87 6.02 9.30
N ASP A 4 16.98 5.66 9.92
CA ASP A 4 17.98 4.75 9.36
C ASP A 4 17.46 3.31 9.16
N LYS A 5 16.73 2.76 10.12
CA LYS A 5 16.19 1.39 10.01
C LYS A 5 15.19 1.27 8.86
N ARG A 6 14.32 2.28 8.70
CA ARG A 6 13.35 2.34 7.58
C ARG A 6 14.06 2.33 6.23
N ARG A 7 15.05 3.23 6.05
CA ARG A 7 15.82 3.33 4.80
C ARG A 7 16.54 2.02 4.47
N LEU A 8 17.12 1.38 5.47
CA LEU A 8 17.82 0.10 5.30
C LEU A 8 16.87 -1.02 4.83
N ILE A 9 15.67 -1.11 5.41
CA ILE A 9 14.67 -2.11 5.02
C ILE A 9 14.19 -1.87 3.58
N ILE A 10 13.79 -0.64 3.25
CA ILE A 10 13.33 -0.28 1.91
C ILE A 10 14.42 -0.54 0.87
N SER A 11 15.66 -0.13 1.16
CA SER A 11 16.82 -0.38 0.29
C SER A 11 17.06 -1.88 0.09
N ALA A 12 16.98 -2.68 1.14
CA ALA A 12 17.17 -4.13 1.06
C ALA A 12 16.10 -4.81 0.20
N ILE A 13 14.81 -4.45 0.39
CA ILE A 13 13.71 -4.96 -0.44
C ILE A 13 13.90 -4.51 -1.89
N THR A 14 14.22 -3.23 -2.13
CA THR A 14 14.45 -2.67 -3.47
C THR A 14 15.56 -3.43 -4.18
N LYS A 15 16.71 -3.59 -3.51
CA LYS A 15 17.87 -4.32 -4.07
C LYS A 15 17.50 -5.76 -4.41
N ARG A 16 16.77 -6.44 -3.53
CA ARG A 16 16.35 -7.82 -3.79
C ARG A 16 15.44 -7.91 -5.01
N ILE A 17 14.45 -7.03 -5.14
CA ILE A 17 13.55 -7.01 -6.30
C ILE A 17 14.34 -6.71 -7.58
N GLN A 18 15.21 -5.71 -7.57
CA GLN A 18 16.03 -5.35 -8.73
C GLN A 18 16.98 -6.47 -9.16
N THR A 19 17.47 -7.27 -8.20
CA THR A 19 18.37 -8.40 -8.49
C THR A 19 17.62 -9.60 -9.09
N HIS A 20 16.44 -9.92 -8.59
CA HIS A 20 15.74 -11.15 -8.96
C HIS A 20 14.62 -10.95 -10.00
N TRP A 21 14.10 -9.72 -10.14
CA TRP A 21 13.03 -9.34 -11.09
C TRP A 21 13.32 -7.97 -11.72
N PRO A 22 14.49 -7.80 -12.39
CA PRO A 22 14.91 -6.50 -12.94
C PRO A 22 13.94 -5.96 -14.00
N GLU A 23 13.25 -6.85 -14.71
CA GLU A 23 12.26 -6.51 -15.74
C GLU A 23 11.05 -5.74 -15.20
N LEU A 24 10.70 -5.97 -13.91
CA LEU A 24 9.53 -5.30 -13.31
C LEU A 24 9.75 -3.81 -13.07
N LYS A 25 11.01 -3.35 -12.98
CA LYS A 25 11.36 -1.93 -12.75
C LYS A 25 10.55 -1.28 -11.63
N ILE A 26 10.43 -1.97 -10.48
CA ILE A 26 9.72 -1.46 -9.31
C ILE A 26 10.60 -0.40 -8.65
N SER A 27 10.04 0.80 -8.44
CA SER A 27 10.76 1.91 -7.82
C SER A 27 10.80 1.81 -6.28
N GLY A 28 11.80 2.45 -5.68
CA GLY A 28 11.88 2.56 -4.22
C GLY A 28 10.67 3.30 -3.61
N SER A 29 10.07 4.25 -4.34
CA SER A 29 8.85 4.94 -3.91
C SER A 29 7.65 3.99 -3.85
N THR A 30 7.54 3.03 -4.76
CA THR A 30 6.51 1.97 -4.68
C THR A 30 6.68 1.16 -3.40
N ILE A 31 7.91 0.72 -3.09
CA ILE A 31 8.18 -0.06 -1.87
C ILE A 31 7.95 0.78 -0.63
N TYR A 32 8.29 2.07 -0.69
CA TYR A 32 8.03 3.01 0.40
C TYR A 32 6.53 3.19 0.66
N LEU A 33 5.69 3.21 -0.38
CA LEU A 33 4.22 3.25 -0.23
C LEU A 33 3.73 2.06 0.59
N TYR A 34 4.12 0.83 0.23
CA TYR A 34 3.74 -0.37 0.99
C TYR A 34 4.24 -0.29 2.43
N TYR A 35 5.52 0.07 2.62
CA TYR A 35 6.11 0.22 3.95
C TYR A 35 5.38 1.26 4.81
N LEU A 36 5.01 2.40 4.22
CA LEU A 36 4.36 3.47 4.95
C LEU A 36 2.95 3.08 5.41
N ILE A 37 2.26 2.25 4.65
CA ILE A 37 0.90 1.81 4.99
C ILE A 37 0.94 0.64 5.98
N GLU A 38 1.68 -0.43 5.67
CA GLU A 38 1.69 -1.67 6.46
C GLU A 38 2.59 -1.59 7.70
N GLY A 39 3.64 -0.79 7.65
CA GLY A 39 4.68 -0.79 8.67
C GLY A 39 5.65 -1.96 8.51
N TRP A 40 6.44 -2.23 9.57
CA TRP A 40 7.37 -3.35 9.62
C TRP A 40 7.48 -3.90 11.03
N SER A 41 7.40 -5.21 11.16
CA SER A 41 7.64 -5.92 12.43
C SER A 41 8.74 -6.97 12.27
N ASP A 42 9.77 -6.90 13.12
CA ASP A 42 10.77 -7.99 13.23
C ASP A 42 10.25 -9.13 14.13
N ILE A 43 9.11 -8.94 14.80
CA ILE A 43 8.52 -9.86 15.76
C ILE A 43 7.22 -10.42 15.18
N LEU A 44 7.03 -11.74 15.32
CA LEU A 44 5.79 -12.39 14.94
C LEU A 44 4.64 -11.88 15.82
N TYR A 45 3.53 -11.51 15.22
CA TYR A 45 2.33 -11.07 15.91
C TYR A 45 1.07 -11.68 15.28
N THR A 46 -0.02 -11.64 16.01
CA THR A 46 -1.33 -12.04 15.47
C THR A 46 -2.08 -10.81 15.03
N ASP A 47 -2.47 -10.78 13.74
CA ASP A 47 -3.24 -9.67 13.17
C ASP A 47 -4.70 -9.68 13.70
N THR A 48 -5.47 -8.63 13.41
CA THR A 48 -6.87 -8.48 13.84
C THR A 48 -7.81 -9.57 13.30
N THR A 49 -7.35 -10.34 12.31
CA THR A 49 -8.10 -11.46 11.70
C THR A 49 -7.62 -12.83 12.19
N GLY A 50 -6.71 -12.86 13.17
CA GLY A 50 -6.21 -14.09 13.80
C GLY A 50 -5.04 -14.76 13.05
N ASN A 51 -4.47 -14.10 12.01
CA ASN A 51 -3.33 -14.66 11.29
C ASN A 51 -2.01 -14.28 11.96
N GLN A 52 -1.09 -15.24 12.02
CA GLN A 52 0.30 -14.97 12.39
C GLN A 52 0.98 -14.18 11.27
N THR A 53 1.47 -13.00 11.60
CA THR A 53 1.96 -12.00 10.64
C THR A 53 3.33 -11.47 11.09
N ILE A 54 4.21 -11.16 10.12
CA ILE A 54 5.55 -10.64 10.39
C ILE A 54 6.08 -9.81 9.19
N GLY A 55 7.16 -9.08 9.39
CA GLY A 55 7.82 -8.28 8.34
C GLY A 55 6.92 -7.16 7.84
N LEU A 56 6.71 -7.09 6.54
CA LEU A 56 5.83 -6.14 5.86
C LEU A 56 4.40 -6.71 5.71
N GLY A 57 3.78 -7.14 6.83
CA GLY A 57 2.43 -7.71 6.76
C GLY A 57 2.34 -9.12 6.15
N HIS A 58 3.47 -9.85 6.07
CA HIS A 58 3.48 -11.23 5.56
C HIS A 58 2.71 -12.16 6.50
N LYS A 59 1.64 -12.77 6.01
CA LYS A 59 0.84 -13.76 6.74
C LYS A 59 1.47 -15.14 6.55
N LEU A 60 1.85 -15.78 7.65
CA LEU A 60 2.47 -17.11 7.58
C LEU A 60 1.54 -18.13 6.95
N THR A 61 1.98 -18.72 5.86
CA THR A 61 1.31 -19.86 5.22
C THR A 61 1.53 -21.15 6.04
N ALA A 62 0.81 -22.21 5.71
CA ALA A 62 1.05 -23.53 6.31
C ALA A 62 2.49 -24.02 6.03
N GLU A 63 3.02 -23.72 4.85
CA GLU A 63 4.41 -24.06 4.49
C GLU A 63 5.43 -23.27 5.32
N ASP A 64 5.21 -21.97 5.53
CA ASP A 64 6.09 -21.15 6.36
C ASP A 64 6.12 -21.66 7.80
N LYS A 65 4.97 -22.01 8.37
CA LYS A 65 4.87 -22.63 9.71
C LYS A 65 5.64 -23.93 9.78
N LEU A 66 5.47 -24.81 8.81
CA LEU A 66 6.20 -26.08 8.74
C LEU A 66 7.72 -25.86 8.63
N ARG A 67 8.18 -24.84 7.88
CA ARG A 67 9.60 -24.50 7.76
C ARG A 67 10.15 -23.96 9.08
N LEU A 68 9.36 -23.17 9.81
CA LEU A 68 9.72 -22.69 11.14
C LEU A 68 9.84 -23.85 12.16
N GLU A 69 8.90 -24.79 12.13
CA GLU A 69 8.95 -26.00 12.97
C GLU A 69 10.19 -26.86 12.64
N LYS A 70 10.67 -26.85 11.39
CA LYS A 70 11.90 -27.51 10.95
C LYS A 70 13.18 -26.69 11.20
N GLY A 71 13.08 -25.58 11.93
CA GLY A 71 14.22 -24.78 12.36
C GLY A 71 14.60 -23.61 11.46
N LEU A 72 13.73 -23.18 10.51
CA LEU A 72 13.95 -21.93 9.80
C LEU A 72 14.01 -20.76 10.78
N GLN A 73 15.14 -20.06 10.81
CA GLN A 73 15.28 -18.86 11.63
C GLN A 73 14.72 -17.63 10.92
N LEU A 74 13.92 -16.85 11.63
CA LEU A 74 13.36 -15.59 11.13
C LEU A 74 14.38 -14.46 11.23
N GLY A 75 15.39 -14.51 10.37
CA GLY A 75 16.33 -13.40 10.21
C GLY A 75 15.79 -12.32 9.27
N ARG A 76 16.36 -11.12 9.36
CA ARG A 76 15.98 -9.98 8.51
C ARG A 76 16.00 -10.32 7.01
N GLU A 77 16.96 -11.12 6.56
CA GLU A 77 17.05 -11.54 5.17
C GLU A 77 15.83 -12.32 4.70
N GLN A 78 15.33 -13.24 5.54
CA GLN A 78 14.12 -14.00 5.24
C GLN A 78 12.89 -13.08 5.18
N LEU A 79 12.78 -12.09 6.08
CA LEU A 79 11.68 -11.13 6.09
C LEU A 79 11.70 -10.23 4.85
N VAL A 80 12.88 -9.79 4.42
CA VAL A 80 13.08 -9.04 3.18
C VAL A 80 12.71 -9.88 1.96
N CYS A 81 13.04 -11.18 1.97
CA CYS A 81 12.68 -12.12 0.91
C CYS A 81 11.15 -12.24 0.79
N TRP A 82 10.45 -12.47 1.88
CA TRP A 82 8.99 -12.56 1.89
C TRP A 82 8.34 -11.25 1.43
N ALA A 83 8.77 -10.12 1.97
CA ALA A 83 8.24 -8.80 1.54
C ALA A 83 8.44 -8.56 0.04
N ALA A 84 9.62 -8.89 -0.50
CA ALA A 84 9.89 -8.76 -1.93
C ALA A 84 8.98 -9.66 -2.78
N ASN A 85 8.82 -10.93 -2.39
CA ASN A 85 7.95 -11.88 -3.09
C ASN A 85 6.49 -11.44 -3.09
N ASP A 86 5.97 -10.98 -1.94
CA ASP A 86 4.58 -10.55 -1.80
C ASP A 86 4.29 -9.29 -2.63
N ILE A 87 5.22 -8.32 -2.63
CA ILE A 87 5.13 -7.13 -3.48
C ILE A 87 5.16 -7.50 -4.96
N VAL A 88 6.12 -8.32 -5.37
CA VAL A 88 6.25 -8.77 -6.78
C VAL A 88 4.98 -9.51 -7.22
N LYS A 89 4.47 -10.43 -6.41
CA LYS A 89 3.23 -11.15 -6.70
C LYS A 89 2.05 -10.20 -6.89
N SER A 90 1.90 -9.22 -6.01
CA SER A 90 0.80 -8.24 -6.10
C SER A 90 0.93 -7.33 -7.33
N ILE A 91 2.13 -6.91 -7.67
CA ILE A 91 2.41 -6.09 -8.86
C ILE A 91 2.14 -6.87 -10.14
N ASN A 92 2.58 -8.12 -10.24
CA ASN A 92 2.30 -8.97 -11.40
C ASN A 92 0.78 -9.16 -11.58
N LEU A 93 0.05 -9.42 -10.50
CA LEU A 93 -1.41 -9.51 -10.55
C LEU A 93 -2.07 -8.18 -10.95
N ALA A 94 -1.52 -7.05 -10.54
CA ALA A 94 -2.01 -5.74 -10.95
C ALA A 94 -1.88 -5.53 -12.47
N GLU A 95 -0.77 -5.93 -13.05
CA GLU A 95 -0.50 -5.80 -14.50
C GLU A 95 -1.39 -6.70 -15.36
N THR A 96 -1.96 -7.78 -14.78
CA THR A 96 -2.91 -8.65 -15.50
C THR A 96 -4.36 -8.14 -15.48
N GLN A 97 -4.65 -7.07 -14.72
CA GLN A 97 -6.02 -6.55 -14.65
C GLN A 97 -6.41 -5.88 -15.99
N PRO A 98 -7.65 -6.10 -16.48
CA PRO A 98 -8.11 -5.50 -17.75
C PRO A 98 -8.05 -3.97 -17.77
N GLU A 99 -8.21 -3.34 -16.60
CA GLU A 99 -8.18 -1.88 -16.45
C GLU A 99 -6.76 -1.33 -16.29
N TYR A 100 -5.74 -2.18 -16.24
CA TYR A 100 -4.36 -1.71 -16.20
C TYR A 100 -3.89 -1.23 -17.57
N LYS A 101 -3.58 0.04 -17.71
CA LYS A 101 -3.10 0.66 -18.97
C LYS A 101 -1.78 1.42 -18.79
N SER A 102 -1.46 1.81 -17.57
CA SER A 102 -0.34 2.71 -17.30
C SER A 102 0.35 2.37 -15.98
N LYS A 103 1.68 2.58 -15.95
CA LYS A 103 2.49 2.40 -14.73
C LYS A 103 2.14 3.39 -13.60
N VAL A 104 1.42 4.47 -13.90
CA VAL A 104 0.94 5.44 -12.90
C VAL A 104 0.05 4.78 -11.86
N ILE A 105 -0.86 3.87 -12.29
CA ILE A 105 -1.77 3.18 -11.35
C ILE A 105 -1.17 1.95 -10.70
N ARG A 106 -0.02 1.48 -11.18
CA ARG A 106 0.63 0.24 -10.76
C ARG A 106 0.82 0.10 -9.23
N PRO A 107 1.38 1.12 -8.53
CA PRO A 107 1.56 1.03 -7.08
C PRO A 107 0.24 0.91 -6.33
N VAL A 108 -0.80 1.59 -6.82
CA VAL A 108 -2.14 1.61 -6.20
C VAL A 108 -2.84 0.26 -6.39
N PHE A 109 -2.90 -0.26 -7.61
CA PHE A 109 -3.48 -1.58 -7.89
C PHE A 109 -2.70 -2.67 -7.17
N GLY A 110 -1.36 -2.63 -7.25
CA GLY A 110 -0.50 -3.58 -6.56
C GLY A 110 -0.75 -3.58 -5.05
N TYR A 111 -0.80 -2.41 -4.43
CA TYR A 111 -1.07 -2.31 -3.00
C TYR A 111 -2.48 -2.82 -2.62
N LEU A 112 -3.51 -2.45 -3.37
CA LEU A 112 -4.87 -2.94 -3.09
C LEU A 112 -4.97 -4.46 -3.23
N ILE A 113 -4.28 -5.05 -4.22
CA ILE A 113 -4.20 -6.51 -4.37
C ILE A 113 -3.39 -7.16 -3.24
N PHE A 114 -2.29 -6.53 -2.81
CA PHE A 114 -1.50 -6.98 -1.67
C PHE A 114 -2.35 -7.09 -0.39
N ASN A 115 -3.13 -6.06 -0.12
CA ASN A 115 -3.93 -5.97 1.11
C ASN A 115 -5.21 -6.85 1.05
N LEU A 116 -5.92 -6.83 -0.07
CA LEU A 116 -7.24 -7.45 -0.23
C LEU A 116 -7.22 -8.83 -0.89
N GLY A 117 -6.10 -9.20 -1.51
CA GLY A 117 -6.03 -10.28 -2.45
C GLY A 117 -6.74 -9.96 -3.79
N HIS A 118 -6.50 -10.78 -4.80
CA HIS A 118 -7.08 -10.59 -6.14
C HIS A 118 -8.62 -10.59 -6.11
N TYR A 119 -9.23 -11.52 -5.37
CA TYR A 119 -10.68 -11.61 -5.25
C TYR A 119 -11.30 -10.39 -4.55
N GLY A 120 -10.66 -9.90 -3.46
CA GLY A 120 -11.11 -8.67 -2.80
C GLY A 120 -11.04 -7.47 -3.73
N PHE A 121 -9.91 -7.30 -4.44
CA PHE A 121 -9.72 -6.24 -5.42
C PHE A 121 -10.74 -6.29 -6.58
N SER A 122 -11.12 -7.48 -7.07
CA SER A 122 -12.08 -7.62 -8.17
C SER A 122 -13.45 -7.01 -7.87
N LYS A 123 -13.82 -6.85 -6.60
CA LYS A 123 -15.09 -6.23 -6.17
C LYS A 123 -15.11 -4.71 -6.30
N PHE A 124 -13.98 -4.05 -6.52
CA PHE A 124 -13.87 -2.60 -6.66
C PHE A 124 -14.23 -2.12 -8.08
N VAL A 125 -15.39 -2.55 -8.60
CA VAL A 125 -15.78 -2.34 -10.01
C VAL A 125 -15.80 -0.86 -10.39
N LYS A 126 -16.43 0.02 -9.59
CA LYS A 126 -16.52 1.46 -9.86
C LYS A 126 -15.15 2.14 -9.80
N PHE A 127 -14.37 1.84 -8.76
CA PHE A 127 -12.99 2.32 -8.64
C PHE A 127 -12.13 1.92 -9.85
N ARG A 128 -12.19 0.66 -10.28
CA ARG A 128 -11.42 0.15 -11.43
C ARG A 128 -11.83 0.86 -12.72
N ALA A 129 -13.12 1.07 -12.94
CA ALA A 129 -13.62 1.83 -14.09
C ALA A 129 -13.16 3.30 -14.07
N ALA A 130 -13.16 3.94 -12.90
CA ALA A 130 -12.66 5.30 -12.74
C ALA A 130 -11.14 5.37 -12.91
N ALA A 131 -10.40 4.35 -12.44
CA ALA A 131 -8.96 4.23 -12.62
C ALA A 131 -8.56 4.08 -14.10
N LEU A 132 -9.36 3.37 -14.90
CA LEU A 132 -9.15 3.29 -16.34
C LEU A 132 -9.25 4.69 -16.98
N LYS A 133 -10.30 5.46 -16.68
CA LYS A 133 -10.49 6.82 -17.17
C LYS A 133 -9.34 7.76 -16.74
N PHE A 134 -8.87 7.63 -15.50
CA PHE A 134 -7.74 8.38 -15.02
C PHE A 134 -6.45 8.07 -15.81
N GLN A 135 -6.22 6.83 -16.20
CA GLN A 135 -5.05 6.44 -16.99
C GLN A 135 -5.14 6.92 -18.46
N GLU A 136 -6.36 6.97 -19.02
CA GLU A 136 -6.60 7.50 -20.37
C GLU A 136 -6.41 9.02 -20.43
N MET A 137 -6.80 9.72 -19.36
CA MET A 137 -6.69 11.16 -19.22
C MET A 137 -6.30 11.52 -17.79
N THR A 138 -5.00 11.67 -17.55
CA THR A 138 -4.43 12.00 -16.24
C THR A 138 -4.70 13.46 -15.90
N THR A 139 -5.86 13.72 -15.32
CA THR A 139 -6.29 15.03 -14.82
C THR A 139 -6.67 14.92 -13.35
N ASP A 140 -6.60 16.04 -12.62
CA ASP A 140 -6.98 16.11 -11.22
C ASP A 140 -8.45 15.70 -11.02
N VAL A 141 -9.34 16.08 -11.94
CA VAL A 141 -10.76 15.70 -11.91
C VAL A 141 -10.94 14.18 -12.00
N ASN A 142 -10.22 13.51 -12.91
CA ASN A 142 -10.30 12.05 -13.03
C ASN A 142 -9.61 11.34 -11.84
N ALA A 143 -8.51 11.91 -11.32
CA ALA A 143 -7.88 11.44 -10.09
C ALA A 143 -8.85 11.50 -8.92
N LEU A 144 -9.53 12.64 -8.74
CA LEU A 144 -10.52 12.81 -7.67
C LEU A 144 -11.72 11.85 -7.82
N LYS A 145 -12.23 11.64 -9.04
CA LYS A 145 -13.30 10.67 -9.29
C LYS A 145 -12.88 9.26 -8.89
N MET A 146 -11.67 8.85 -9.28
CA MET A 146 -11.13 7.54 -8.90
C MET A 146 -10.99 7.41 -7.37
N LEU A 147 -10.46 8.43 -6.69
CA LEU A 147 -10.29 8.42 -5.24
C LEU A 147 -11.63 8.46 -4.50
N ASN A 148 -12.64 9.16 -5.00
CA ASN A 148 -14.00 9.13 -4.43
C ASN A 148 -14.60 7.73 -4.48
N GLU A 149 -14.45 7.02 -5.60
CA GLU A 149 -14.93 5.62 -5.69
C GLU A 149 -14.18 4.66 -4.76
N LEU A 150 -12.88 4.92 -4.51
CA LEU A 150 -12.13 4.17 -3.50
C LEU A 150 -12.61 4.50 -2.09
N ALA A 151 -12.86 5.78 -1.80
CA ALA A 151 -13.31 6.29 -0.51
C ALA A 151 -14.74 5.82 -0.14
N ASP A 152 -15.60 5.58 -1.14
CA ASP A 152 -16.96 5.02 -0.96
C ASP A 152 -16.95 3.52 -0.60
N SER A 153 -15.79 2.91 -0.46
CA SER A 153 -15.68 1.50 -0.13
C SER A 153 -15.64 1.25 1.39
N LYS A 154 -16.15 0.08 1.80
CA LYS A 154 -16.00 -0.40 3.18
C LYS A 154 -14.52 -0.50 3.59
N TRP A 155 -13.64 -0.82 2.65
CA TRP A 155 -12.20 -0.88 2.89
C TRP A 155 -11.65 0.48 3.37
N ALA A 156 -12.04 1.58 2.73
CA ALA A 156 -11.56 2.91 3.07
C ALA A 156 -11.92 3.31 4.51
N THR A 157 -13.08 2.90 5.01
CA THR A 157 -13.48 3.15 6.42
C THR A 157 -12.64 2.35 7.42
N GLN A 158 -12.13 1.19 7.01
CA GLN A 158 -11.30 0.33 7.87
C GLN A 158 -9.84 0.76 7.89
N VAL A 159 -9.35 1.38 6.81
CA VAL A 159 -7.93 1.75 6.65
C VAL A 159 -7.76 3.21 6.16
N PRO A 160 -8.27 4.22 6.88
CA PRO A 160 -8.25 5.62 6.44
C PRO A 160 -6.83 6.13 6.20
N ARG A 161 -5.83 5.60 6.93
CA ARG A 161 -4.42 5.92 6.70
C ARG A 161 -3.96 5.48 5.31
N ALA A 162 -4.35 4.29 4.85
CA ALA A 162 -4.00 3.81 3.52
C ALA A 162 -4.64 4.68 2.43
N LEU A 163 -5.92 5.04 2.60
CA LEU A 163 -6.61 5.95 1.68
C LEU A 163 -5.87 7.28 1.55
N ARG A 164 -5.44 7.88 2.67
CA ARG A 164 -4.68 9.14 2.67
C ARG A 164 -3.36 9.03 1.92
N ILE A 165 -2.57 7.99 2.17
CA ILE A 165 -1.27 7.77 1.53
C ILE A 165 -1.43 7.56 0.02
N ILE A 166 -2.44 6.78 -0.38
CA ILE A 166 -2.79 6.58 -1.79
C ILE A 166 -3.22 7.89 -2.44
N SER A 167 -4.02 8.70 -1.74
CA SER A 167 -4.47 10.00 -2.25
C SER A 167 -3.31 10.96 -2.47
N ASN A 168 -2.37 11.05 -1.53
CA ASN A 168 -1.15 11.84 -1.68
C ASN A 168 -0.33 11.37 -2.89
N TYR A 169 -0.19 10.07 -3.05
CA TYR A 169 0.52 9.50 -4.19
C TYR A 169 -0.16 9.84 -5.52
N VAL A 170 -1.48 9.69 -5.61
CA VAL A 170 -2.24 9.92 -6.85
C VAL A 170 -2.28 11.41 -7.22
N LEU A 171 -2.51 12.29 -6.24
CA LEU A 171 -2.72 13.73 -6.48
C LEU A 171 -1.41 14.51 -6.61
N ARG A 172 -0.34 14.10 -5.93
CA ARG A 172 0.93 14.83 -5.86
C ARG A 172 2.16 14.03 -6.29
N GLY A 173 2.02 12.74 -6.54
CA GLY A 173 3.15 11.84 -6.76
C GLY A 173 3.99 11.58 -5.50
N GLU A 174 3.53 12.01 -4.33
CA GLU A 174 4.26 11.94 -3.07
C GLU A 174 3.82 10.74 -2.22
N VAL A 175 4.79 9.98 -1.73
CA VAL A 175 4.55 8.91 -0.76
C VAL A 175 4.76 9.46 0.64
N THR A 176 3.71 9.99 1.24
CA THR A 176 3.75 10.59 2.58
C THR A 176 2.49 10.24 3.39
N ALA A 177 2.62 10.24 4.71
CA ALA A 177 1.50 10.12 5.63
C ALA A 177 0.96 11.49 6.09
N ASN A 178 1.59 12.59 5.67
CA ASN A 178 1.14 13.94 6.00
C ASN A 178 -0.23 14.23 5.37
N TYR A 179 -0.98 15.13 5.97
CA TYR A 179 -2.25 15.59 5.41
C TYR A 179 -2.00 16.48 4.19
N LEU A 180 -2.96 16.47 3.27
CA LEU A 180 -2.98 17.37 2.12
C LEU A 180 -3.61 18.69 2.58
N ASP A 181 -2.79 19.69 2.88
CA ASP A 181 -3.25 20.98 3.40
C ASP A 181 -4.03 21.82 2.37
N GLU A 182 -4.02 21.44 1.07
CA GLU A 182 -4.52 22.28 -0.02
C GLU A 182 -5.54 21.61 -0.95
N VAL A 183 -6.08 20.42 -0.61
CA VAL A 183 -7.06 19.75 -1.50
C VAL A 183 -8.32 20.60 -1.68
N ASP A 184 -8.76 21.35 -0.65
CA ASP A 184 -9.90 22.26 -0.75
C ASP A 184 -9.65 23.40 -1.77
N TYR A 185 -8.40 23.82 -1.96
CA TYR A 185 -8.09 24.90 -2.89
C TYR A 185 -8.13 24.45 -4.36
N HIS A 186 -7.64 23.26 -4.65
CA HIS A 186 -7.59 22.73 -6.01
C HIS A 186 -8.93 22.14 -6.50
N PHE A 187 -9.79 21.73 -5.59
CA PHE A 187 -11.06 21.06 -5.90
C PHE A 187 -12.30 21.87 -5.50
N LYS A 188 -12.21 23.21 -5.44
CA LYS A 188 -13.35 24.09 -5.21
C LYS A 188 -14.48 23.78 -6.18
N GLY A 189 -15.61 23.30 -5.62
CA GLY A 189 -16.80 22.98 -6.40
C GLY A 189 -16.93 21.52 -6.82
N GLU A 190 -15.94 20.67 -6.58
CA GLU A 190 -16.03 19.25 -6.84
C GLU A 190 -16.66 18.49 -5.64
N ASN A 191 -17.40 17.43 -5.94
CA ASN A 191 -17.99 16.58 -4.91
C ASN A 191 -16.94 15.63 -4.35
N ILE A 192 -16.40 15.95 -3.17
CA ILE A 192 -15.40 15.15 -2.47
C ILE A 192 -16.11 14.21 -1.49
N HIS A 193 -15.87 12.90 -1.61
CA HIS A 193 -16.45 11.91 -0.71
C HIS A 193 -16.04 12.20 0.76
N PRO A 194 -16.95 12.10 1.76
CA PRO A 194 -16.65 12.40 3.17
C PRO A 194 -15.45 11.65 3.72
N ASN A 195 -15.31 10.35 3.43
CA ASN A 195 -14.16 9.56 3.88
C ASN A 195 -12.84 10.06 3.27
N LEU A 196 -12.85 10.53 2.02
CA LEU A 196 -11.66 11.10 1.39
C LEU A 196 -11.32 12.45 2.04
N ARG A 197 -12.33 13.30 2.26
CA ARG A 197 -12.17 14.56 2.97
C ARG A 197 -11.61 14.33 4.38
N GLU A 198 -12.18 13.42 5.14
CA GLU A 198 -11.70 13.07 6.47
C GLU A 198 -10.26 12.51 6.45
N ALA A 199 -9.93 11.65 5.49
CA ALA A 199 -8.60 11.08 5.36
C ALA A 199 -7.53 12.09 4.95
N THR A 200 -7.91 13.17 4.23
CA THR A 200 -6.97 14.16 3.67
C THR A 200 -6.88 15.47 4.46
N PHE A 201 -7.92 15.84 5.23
CA PHE A 201 -8.05 17.15 5.88
C PHE A 201 -8.05 17.13 7.40
N ARG A 202 -8.05 15.98 8.08
CA ARG A 202 -7.92 15.96 9.54
C ARG A 202 -6.54 16.46 9.94
N GLU A 203 -6.51 17.46 10.83
CA GLU A 203 -5.29 17.80 11.56
C GLU A 203 -4.69 16.54 12.21
N PRO A 204 -3.35 16.43 12.29
CA PRO A 204 -2.71 15.31 12.93
C PRO A 204 -3.09 15.31 14.43
N SER A 205 -4.19 14.63 14.79
CA SER A 205 -4.31 14.14 16.15
C SER A 205 -3.10 13.23 16.31
N TYR A 206 -2.19 13.59 17.21
CA TYR A 206 -1.00 12.84 17.56
C TYR A 206 -1.38 11.35 17.70
N PHE A 207 -1.19 10.59 16.67
CA PHE A 207 -1.27 9.14 16.76
C PHE A 207 -0.03 8.73 17.57
N ASN A 208 -0.22 8.54 18.85
CA ASN A 208 0.62 7.71 19.66
C ASN A 208 0.64 6.34 18.99
N LEU A 209 1.65 6.10 18.14
CA LEU A 209 2.06 4.74 17.88
C LEU A 209 2.31 4.14 19.27
N PRO A 210 1.73 2.97 19.60
CA PRO A 210 2.12 2.32 20.83
C PRO A 210 3.64 2.17 20.77
N GLU A 211 4.34 2.89 21.66
CA GLU A 211 5.73 2.61 21.96
C GLU A 211 5.73 1.19 22.51
N HIS A 212 6.07 0.26 21.67
CA HIS A 212 6.45 -1.06 22.14
C HIS A 212 7.74 -0.85 22.93
N HIS A 213 7.57 -0.70 24.22
CA HIS A 213 8.66 -0.76 25.17
C HIS A 213 9.48 -2.01 24.88
N SER A 214 10.78 -1.77 24.76
CA SER A 214 11.89 -2.71 24.66
C SER A 214 11.82 -3.90 25.59
#